data_0e6ed13f9a6252e3ac1444b6d7287e6b
#
_entry.id   0e6ed13f9a6252e3ac1444b6d7287e6b
#
_cell.length_a   1.000
_cell.length_b   1.000
_cell.length_c   1.000
_cell.angle_alpha   90.00
_cell.angle_beta   90.00
_cell.angle_gamma   90.00
#
_symmetry.space_group_name_H-M   'P 1'
#
loop_
_entity.id
_entity.type
_entity.pdbx_description
1 polymer ?
#
loop_
_entity_poly.entity_id
_entity_poly.type
_entity_poly.pdbx_seq_one_letter_code
_entity_poly.pdbx_strand_id
1 'polypeptide(L)'
;MKLMLTSMAAALACVTAHAAGNASQDMPNVVPESVGVDSAPLVRMSEWIRTDKMDVRSLVIVKDGKIVFERYGDGLTRDNNYELYSVTKTITSLLVGVLEGEGKLNPSTKVAPLIAKTRPDLAAQLADKQDIELRHLMSMSSGLSYQTREGTDPLYYGAPDRLRVAVTAKAAKPPGTNFDYIDVNPVLVGAAVSVAAREREDRFAQKKLFEPLGMSHYRWTGVDETGAVAGGWGLRLRAVDMAKIGMLLLDDGRWQGRQVVPRTWIKQMTTPSPAAADYGYYCWIQHVVEKGQPEFGAMGFKGQFITVLPKQHAVVVMTSLLPTDGGLRDATYLNQYRRMVNDFILPALMPSTRPAATAARTEAQKDELERSNKTQGVPGTAAAFNDAPET
;
A
#
# COMPACT_ATOMS: atom_id res chain seq x y z
N MET A 1 -40.20 -67.69 17.64
CA MET A 1 -39.64 -66.93 16.51
C MET A 1 -39.46 -65.50 17.02
N LYS A 2 -38.25 -65.15 17.53
CA LYS A 2 -37.95 -63.89 18.17
C LYS A 2 -37.26 -62.95 17.13
N LEU A 3 -37.89 -61.83 16.80
CA LEU A 3 -37.26 -60.73 16.02
C LEU A 3 -36.33 -59.91 16.92
N MET A 4 -35.06 -59.81 16.56
CA MET A 4 -34.12 -58.87 17.13
C MET A 4 -34.19 -57.56 16.33
N LEU A 5 -34.56 -56.47 16.97
CA LEU A 5 -34.36 -55.10 16.48
C LEU A 5 -32.97 -54.62 16.90
N THR A 6 -32.11 -54.35 15.94
CA THR A 6 -30.83 -53.65 16.15
C THR A 6 -31.04 -52.15 15.94
N SER A 7 -30.91 -51.38 17.02
CA SER A 7 -30.89 -49.90 16.99
C SER A 7 -29.53 -49.40 16.57
N MET A 8 -29.46 -48.72 15.43
CA MET A 8 -28.30 -47.94 15.00
C MET A 8 -28.41 -46.53 15.58
N ALA A 9 -27.57 -46.19 16.57
CA ALA A 9 -27.41 -44.85 17.08
C ALA A 9 -26.41 -44.08 16.18
N ALA A 10 -26.91 -43.12 15.41
CA ALA A 10 -26.07 -42.19 14.67
C ALA A 10 -25.56 -41.09 15.62
N ALA A 11 -24.28 -41.08 15.91
CA ALA A 11 -23.63 -40.01 16.64
C ALA A 11 -23.44 -38.78 15.73
N LEU A 12 -24.22 -37.74 15.96
CA LEU A 12 -24.08 -36.44 15.32
C LEU A 12 -22.93 -35.69 16.03
N ALA A 13 -21.74 -35.68 15.41
CA ALA A 13 -20.65 -34.84 15.87
C ALA A 13 -20.92 -33.37 15.49
N CYS A 14 -21.41 -32.57 16.43
CA CYS A 14 -21.43 -31.12 16.29
C CYS A 14 -20.02 -30.59 16.29
N VAL A 15 -19.49 -30.24 15.10
CA VAL A 15 -18.31 -29.43 14.98
C VAL A 15 -18.72 -27.97 15.29
N THR A 16 -18.52 -27.56 16.54
CA THR A 16 -18.60 -26.16 16.91
C THR A 16 -17.39 -25.45 16.31
N ALA A 17 -17.55 -24.81 15.14
CA ALA A 17 -16.61 -23.84 14.65
C ALA A 17 -16.64 -22.64 15.62
N HIS A 18 -15.67 -22.61 16.51
CA HIS A 18 -15.37 -21.39 17.26
C HIS A 18 -14.90 -20.36 16.22
N ALA A 19 -15.73 -19.35 15.97
CA ALA A 19 -15.27 -18.10 15.40
C ALA A 19 -14.32 -17.46 16.44
N ALA A 20 -13.04 -17.83 16.37
CA ALA A 20 -11.98 -17.10 17.06
C ALA A 20 -12.02 -15.69 16.49
N GLY A 21 -12.36 -14.71 17.33
CA GLY A 21 -12.23 -13.31 16.99
C GLY A 21 -10.82 -13.08 16.46
N ASN A 22 -10.71 -12.54 15.23
CA ASN A 22 -9.45 -12.23 14.59
C ASN A 22 -8.74 -11.14 15.40
N ALA A 23 -7.96 -11.54 16.39
CA ALA A 23 -6.93 -10.67 16.91
C ALA A 23 -5.99 -10.34 15.72
N SER A 24 -5.62 -9.08 15.57
CA SER A 24 -4.65 -8.62 14.57
C SER A 24 -3.38 -9.47 14.67
N GLN A 25 -3.24 -10.46 13.78
CA GLN A 25 -2.08 -11.32 13.79
C GLN A 25 -1.01 -10.66 12.94
N ASP A 26 -0.16 -9.87 13.58
CA ASP A 26 1.00 -9.30 12.92
C ASP A 26 2.01 -10.39 12.54
N MET A 27 2.83 -10.13 11.54
CA MET A 27 3.93 -11.02 11.16
C MET A 27 4.91 -11.15 12.33
N PRO A 28 5.49 -12.35 12.57
CA PRO A 28 6.41 -12.56 13.67
C PRO A 28 7.73 -11.80 13.47
N ASN A 29 8.24 -11.23 14.55
CA ASN A 29 9.59 -10.68 14.59
C ASN A 29 10.61 -11.81 14.83
N VAL A 30 11.70 -11.76 14.10
CA VAL A 30 12.80 -12.73 14.24
C VAL A 30 14.16 -12.02 14.22
N VAL A 31 15.16 -12.65 14.80
CA VAL A 31 16.55 -12.21 14.65
C VAL A 31 16.95 -12.31 13.17
N PRO A 32 17.49 -11.25 12.55
CA PRO A 32 17.80 -11.22 11.12
C PRO A 32 18.62 -12.41 10.64
N GLU A 33 19.66 -12.78 11.37
CA GLU A 33 20.56 -13.87 11.04
C GLU A 33 19.88 -15.24 11.02
N SER A 34 18.77 -15.40 11.75
CA SER A 34 18.01 -16.67 11.77
C SER A 34 17.35 -17.01 10.43
N VAL A 35 17.23 -16.01 9.55
CA VAL A 35 16.67 -16.15 8.19
C VAL A 35 17.66 -15.69 7.11
N GLY A 36 18.97 -15.67 7.44
CA GLY A 36 20.04 -15.37 6.49
C GLY A 36 20.22 -13.90 6.14
N VAL A 37 19.70 -12.98 6.95
CA VAL A 37 19.87 -11.53 6.80
C VAL A 37 21.05 -11.06 7.65
N ASP A 38 21.99 -10.29 7.08
CA ASP A 38 23.10 -9.67 7.81
C ASP A 38 22.62 -8.35 8.45
N SER A 39 22.56 -8.30 9.78
CA SER A 39 22.13 -7.09 10.50
C SER A 39 23.15 -5.94 10.46
N ALA A 40 24.42 -6.19 10.17
CA ALA A 40 25.45 -5.15 10.20
C ALA A 40 25.21 -3.98 9.22
N PRO A 41 24.76 -4.17 7.97
CA PRO A 41 24.34 -3.06 7.12
C PRO A 41 23.13 -2.29 7.68
N LEU A 42 22.18 -2.99 8.35
CA LEU A 42 20.99 -2.37 8.91
C LEU A 42 21.33 -1.46 10.12
N VAL A 43 22.31 -1.87 10.94
CA VAL A 43 22.86 -1.03 12.02
C VAL A 43 23.46 0.25 11.44
N ARG A 44 24.34 0.13 10.43
CA ARG A 44 24.95 1.30 9.77
C ARG A 44 23.89 2.22 9.15
N MET A 45 22.84 1.67 8.57
CA MET A 45 21.71 2.46 8.06
C MET A 45 21.01 3.22 9.17
N SER A 46 20.73 2.59 10.31
CA SER A 46 20.14 3.26 11.48
C SER A 46 21.01 4.41 11.98
N GLU A 47 22.32 4.20 12.06
CA GLU A 47 23.29 5.22 12.45
C GLU A 47 23.32 6.38 11.46
N TRP A 48 23.30 6.09 10.16
CA TRP A 48 23.25 7.12 9.12
C TRP A 48 21.98 7.96 9.22
N ILE A 49 20.79 7.32 9.34
CA ILE A 49 19.51 8.03 9.53
C ILE A 49 19.59 8.97 10.74
N ARG A 50 20.16 8.50 11.86
CA ARG A 50 20.31 9.28 13.08
C ARG A 50 21.29 10.44 12.92
N THR A 51 22.45 10.20 12.32
CA THR A 51 23.51 11.20 12.16
C THR A 51 23.07 12.34 11.24
N ASP A 52 22.39 12.00 10.15
CA ASP A 52 21.88 12.97 9.18
C ASP A 52 20.52 13.56 9.61
N LYS A 53 20.02 13.19 10.79
CA LYS A 53 18.76 13.69 11.38
C LYS A 53 17.57 13.58 10.41
N MET A 54 17.51 12.48 9.65
CA MET A 54 16.43 12.26 8.70
C MET A 54 15.11 12.00 9.42
N ASP A 55 14.03 12.66 9.00
CA ASP A 55 12.68 12.41 9.55
C ASP A 55 12.08 11.12 8.97
N VAL A 56 12.74 9.99 9.24
CA VAL A 56 12.24 8.64 8.96
C VAL A 56 11.42 8.18 10.16
N ARG A 57 10.11 8.13 9.99
CA ARG A 57 9.14 7.86 11.06
C ARG A 57 9.00 6.40 11.38
N SER A 58 9.02 5.56 10.36
CA SER A 58 9.10 4.10 10.52
C SER A 58 9.87 3.46 9.37
N LEU A 59 10.52 2.35 9.67
CA LEU A 59 11.14 1.49 8.67
C LEU A 59 10.92 0.03 9.10
N VAL A 60 10.28 -0.75 8.24
CA VAL A 60 10.00 -2.17 8.49
C VAL A 60 10.51 -2.99 7.32
N ILE A 61 11.27 -4.03 7.60
CA ILE A 61 11.78 -4.98 6.60
C ILE A 61 11.25 -6.36 6.91
N VAL A 62 10.60 -6.96 5.94
CA VAL A 62 10.08 -8.32 6.01
C VAL A 62 10.87 -9.21 5.07
N LYS A 63 11.27 -10.40 5.55
CA LYS A 63 11.94 -11.47 4.80
C LYS A 63 11.19 -12.77 5.04
N ASP A 64 10.74 -13.43 3.96
CA ASP A 64 10.02 -14.71 4.04
C ASP A 64 8.84 -14.67 5.03
N GLY A 65 8.04 -13.58 5.00
CA GLY A 65 6.88 -13.39 5.88
C GLY A 65 7.21 -13.09 7.35
N LYS A 66 8.46 -12.78 7.68
CA LYS A 66 8.92 -12.47 9.04
C LYS A 66 9.55 -11.08 9.08
N ILE A 67 9.24 -10.30 10.11
CA ILE A 67 9.85 -8.98 10.33
C ILE A 67 11.28 -9.21 10.85
N VAL A 68 12.25 -8.77 10.08
CA VAL A 68 13.69 -8.87 10.40
C VAL A 68 14.28 -7.55 10.87
N PHE A 69 13.59 -6.45 10.62
CA PHE A 69 13.99 -5.12 11.06
C PHE A 69 12.76 -4.25 11.27
N GLU A 70 12.76 -3.53 12.36
CA GLU A 70 11.67 -2.63 12.71
C GLU A 70 12.22 -1.45 13.51
N ARG A 71 11.96 -0.25 13.04
CA ARG A 71 12.44 0.99 13.63
C ARG A 71 11.35 2.06 13.58
N TYR A 72 11.24 2.85 14.65
CA TYR A 72 10.34 3.99 14.76
C TYR A 72 11.11 5.23 15.23
N GLY A 73 10.70 6.40 14.76
CA GLY A 73 11.22 7.68 15.22
C GLY A 73 10.83 7.97 16.67
N ASP A 74 11.41 9.01 17.26
CA ASP A 74 11.16 9.38 18.67
C ASP A 74 9.69 9.67 18.93
N GLY A 75 9.17 9.07 20.01
CA GLY A 75 7.77 9.18 20.40
C GLY A 75 6.80 8.43 19.50
N LEU A 76 7.29 7.70 18.51
CA LEU A 76 6.48 6.87 17.62
C LEU A 76 6.61 5.39 18.01
N THR A 77 5.55 4.63 17.73
CA THR A 77 5.48 3.21 18.04
C THR A 77 4.95 2.45 16.82
N ARG A 78 4.90 1.13 16.94
CA ARG A 78 4.28 0.24 15.96
C ARG A 78 2.82 0.60 15.67
N ASP A 79 2.10 1.15 16.64
CA ASP A 79 0.66 1.40 16.57
C ASP A 79 0.28 2.75 15.96
N ASN A 80 1.28 3.59 15.65
CA ASN A 80 1.02 4.85 14.97
C ASN A 80 0.58 4.64 13.52
N ASN A 81 -0.48 5.33 13.13
CA ASN A 81 -0.92 5.43 11.74
C ASN A 81 -0.25 6.59 11.04
N TYR A 82 0.21 6.34 9.82
CA TYR A 82 0.90 7.31 8.99
C TYR A 82 0.07 7.67 7.76
N GLU A 83 0.00 8.95 7.42
CA GLU A 83 -0.59 9.40 6.16
C GLU A 83 0.18 8.78 4.98
N LEU A 84 -0.52 8.04 4.16
CA LEU A 84 0.09 7.28 3.06
C LEU A 84 0.26 8.09 1.78
N TYR A 85 -0.39 9.26 1.68
CA TYR A 85 -0.44 10.01 0.43
C TYR A 85 -0.78 9.07 -0.75
N SER A 86 -0.01 9.15 -1.83
CA SER A 86 -0.27 8.39 -3.05
C SER A 86 -0.11 6.86 -2.94
N VAL A 87 0.43 6.32 -1.86
CA VAL A 87 0.36 4.87 -1.61
C VAL A 87 -1.10 4.39 -1.56
N THR A 88 -2.04 5.26 -1.18
CA THR A 88 -3.48 5.00 -1.21
C THR A 88 -3.96 4.49 -2.58
N LYS A 89 -3.40 4.99 -3.70
CA LYS A 89 -3.77 4.56 -5.07
C LYS A 89 -3.59 3.06 -5.28
N THR A 90 -2.51 2.51 -4.71
CA THR A 90 -2.24 1.07 -4.77
C THR A 90 -3.35 0.26 -4.08
N ILE A 91 -3.88 0.77 -2.96
CA ILE A 91 -5.01 0.14 -2.26
C ILE A 91 -6.26 0.19 -3.15
N THR A 92 -6.57 1.34 -3.74
CA THR A 92 -7.70 1.48 -4.69
C THR A 92 -7.57 0.51 -5.88
N SER A 93 -6.35 0.31 -6.42
CA SER A 93 -6.12 -0.70 -7.46
C SER A 93 -6.41 -2.12 -6.97
N LEU A 94 -5.99 -2.48 -5.76
CA LEU A 94 -6.31 -3.80 -5.17
C LEU A 94 -7.82 -4.01 -5.02
N LEU A 95 -8.58 -2.96 -4.68
CA LEU A 95 -10.05 -3.04 -4.62
C LEU A 95 -10.70 -3.25 -5.99
N VAL A 96 -10.17 -2.63 -7.04
CA VAL A 96 -10.59 -2.94 -8.42
C VAL A 96 -10.31 -4.41 -8.74
N GLY A 97 -9.16 -4.95 -8.31
CA GLY A 97 -8.83 -6.36 -8.49
C GLY A 97 -9.77 -7.31 -7.78
N VAL A 98 -10.21 -6.97 -6.57
CA VAL A 98 -11.25 -7.75 -5.88
C VAL A 98 -12.55 -7.74 -6.68
N LEU A 99 -12.97 -6.58 -7.18
CA LEU A 99 -14.20 -6.44 -8.00
C LEU A 99 -14.07 -7.12 -9.37
N GLU A 100 -12.86 -7.21 -9.93
CA GLU A 100 -12.59 -7.99 -11.14
C GLU A 100 -12.77 -9.47 -10.87
N GLY A 101 -12.25 -9.98 -9.75
CA GLY A 101 -12.47 -11.34 -9.32
C GLY A 101 -13.93 -11.68 -9.02
N GLU A 102 -14.74 -10.70 -8.64
CA GLU A 102 -16.20 -10.84 -8.48
C GLU A 102 -16.97 -10.65 -9.80
N GLY A 103 -16.30 -10.40 -10.93
CA GLY A 103 -16.91 -10.15 -12.24
C GLY A 103 -17.69 -8.85 -12.34
N LYS A 104 -17.43 -7.88 -11.44
CA LYS A 104 -18.16 -6.61 -11.38
C LYS A 104 -17.45 -5.46 -12.13
N LEU A 105 -16.12 -5.52 -12.22
CA LEU A 105 -15.29 -4.60 -12.99
C LEU A 105 -14.28 -5.38 -13.83
N ASN A 106 -13.71 -4.72 -14.83
CA ASN A 106 -12.53 -5.20 -15.57
C ASN A 106 -11.75 -3.98 -16.12
N PRO A 107 -10.50 -4.16 -16.56
CA PRO A 107 -9.68 -3.05 -17.07
C PRO A 107 -10.31 -2.25 -18.20
N SER A 108 -11.18 -2.86 -19.02
CA SER A 108 -11.89 -2.20 -20.13
C SER A 108 -13.24 -1.59 -19.73
N THR A 109 -13.61 -1.63 -18.45
CA THR A 109 -14.84 -0.98 -17.98
C THR A 109 -14.77 0.53 -18.25
N LYS A 110 -15.72 1.05 -19.02
CA LYS A 110 -15.85 2.48 -19.29
C LYS A 110 -16.40 3.21 -18.06
N VAL A 111 -15.66 4.20 -17.59
CA VAL A 111 -15.91 4.82 -16.28
C VAL A 111 -17.06 5.82 -16.33
N ALA A 112 -17.14 6.65 -17.38
CA ALA A 112 -18.17 7.66 -17.48
C ALA A 112 -19.59 7.08 -17.50
N PRO A 113 -19.93 6.05 -18.31
CA PRO A 113 -21.24 5.40 -18.25
C PRO A 113 -21.54 4.73 -16.91
N LEU A 114 -20.50 4.19 -16.24
CA LEU A 114 -20.68 3.55 -14.94
C LEU A 114 -21.06 4.57 -13.86
N ILE A 115 -20.33 5.69 -13.77
CA ILE A 115 -20.59 6.78 -12.81
C ILE A 115 -21.95 7.42 -13.07
N ALA A 116 -22.32 7.67 -14.34
CA ALA A 116 -23.58 8.32 -14.70
C ALA A 116 -24.82 7.56 -14.20
N LYS A 117 -24.73 6.25 -13.94
CA LYS A 117 -25.84 5.45 -13.38
C LYS A 117 -26.26 5.92 -11.98
N THR A 118 -25.32 6.39 -11.18
CA THR A 118 -25.55 6.83 -9.80
C THR A 118 -25.48 8.34 -9.64
N ARG A 119 -24.83 9.01 -10.62
CA ARG A 119 -24.64 10.46 -10.66
C ARG A 119 -25.11 11.04 -12.02
N PRO A 120 -26.42 10.95 -12.33
CA PRO A 120 -26.96 11.51 -13.57
C PRO A 120 -26.80 13.03 -13.65
N ASP A 121 -26.68 13.70 -12.52
CA ASP A 121 -26.38 15.14 -12.41
C ASP A 121 -25.02 15.54 -12.99
N LEU A 122 -24.10 14.58 -13.19
CA LEU A 122 -22.77 14.79 -13.79
C LEU A 122 -22.70 14.37 -15.27
N ALA A 123 -23.82 13.97 -15.89
CA ALA A 123 -23.82 13.41 -17.24
C ALA A 123 -23.22 14.37 -18.29
N ALA A 124 -23.47 15.67 -18.16
CA ALA A 124 -22.92 16.67 -19.07
C ALA A 124 -21.38 16.76 -19.00
N GLN A 125 -20.81 16.72 -17.79
CA GLN A 125 -19.36 16.74 -17.58
C GLN A 125 -18.68 15.41 -17.95
N LEU A 126 -19.44 14.30 -17.98
CA LEU A 126 -18.96 12.97 -18.37
C LEU A 126 -19.05 12.72 -19.88
N ALA A 127 -19.68 13.62 -20.65
CA ALA A 127 -19.96 13.41 -22.07
C ALA A 127 -18.69 13.24 -22.93
N ASP A 128 -17.62 13.98 -22.64
CA ASP A 128 -16.34 13.93 -23.35
C ASP A 128 -15.41 12.79 -22.85
N LYS A 129 -15.86 11.97 -21.89
CA LYS A 129 -15.05 10.91 -21.23
C LYS A 129 -15.52 9.49 -21.53
N GLN A 130 -16.37 9.31 -22.56
CA GLN A 130 -17.04 8.05 -22.86
C GLN A 130 -16.06 6.92 -23.23
N ASP A 131 -14.87 7.25 -23.73
CA ASP A 131 -13.86 6.26 -24.16
C ASP A 131 -12.79 5.99 -23.08
N ILE A 132 -12.88 6.67 -21.93
CA ILE A 132 -11.94 6.43 -20.82
C ILE A 132 -12.34 5.16 -20.09
N GLU A 133 -11.40 4.20 -20.05
CA GLU A 133 -11.54 2.93 -19.36
C GLU A 133 -10.75 2.94 -18.04
N LEU A 134 -11.06 2.02 -17.11
CA LEU A 134 -10.35 1.89 -15.83
C LEU A 134 -8.84 1.74 -16.02
N ARG A 135 -8.40 0.94 -17.00
CA ARG A 135 -6.96 0.79 -17.29
C ARG A 135 -6.27 2.10 -17.60
N HIS A 136 -6.92 3.03 -18.31
CA HIS A 136 -6.36 4.34 -18.65
C HIS A 136 -6.19 5.23 -17.42
N LEU A 137 -7.15 5.20 -16.50
CA LEU A 137 -7.07 5.93 -15.24
C LEU A 137 -5.97 5.36 -14.33
N MET A 138 -5.96 4.03 -14.15
CA MET A 138 -5.01 3.38 -13.25
C MET A 138 -3.57 3.40 -13.77
N SER A 139 -3.36 3.45 -15.09
CA SER A 139 -2.03 3.61 -15.68
C SER A 139 -1.64 5.07 -15.90
N MET A 140 -2.39 6.03 -15.33
CA MET A 140 -2.15 7.46 -15.48
C MET A 140 -2.06 7.92 -16.94
N SER A 141 -2.88 7.30 -17.80
CA SER A 141 -2.90 7.58 -19.25
C SER A 141 -4.29 7.93 -19.76
N SER A 142 -5.13 8.52 -18.90
CA SER A 142 -6.51 8.87 -19.25
C SER A 142 -6.65 9.91 -20.35
N GLY A 143 -5.63 10.70 -20.62
CA GLY A 143 -5.69 11.83 -21.55
C GLY A 143 -6.45 13.04 -20.99
N LEU A 144 -6.85 12.99 -19.72
CA LEU A 144 -7.48 14.12 -19.03
C LEU A 144 -6.46 15.22 -18.76
N SER A 145 -6.89 16.46 -18.89
CA SER A 145 -6.13 17.66 -18.50
C SER A 145 -6.81 18.28 -17.29
N TYR A 146 -6.05 18.39 -16.21
CA TYR A 146 -6.48 19.02 -14.98
C TYR A 146 -5.32 19.88 -14.45
N GLN A 147 -5.52 21.16 -14.41
CA GLN A 147 -4.50 22.09 -13.96
C GLN A 147 -5.05 22.92 -12.82
N THR A 148 -4.35 22.93 -11.71
CA THR A 148 -4.62 23.77 -10.55
C THR A 148 -3.35 24.44 -10.09
N ARG A 149 -3.51 25.51 -9.31
CA ARG A 149 -2.39 26.13 -8.63
C ARG A 149 -2.10 25.37 -7.34
N GLU A 150 -0.83 25.07 -7.10
CA GLU A 150 -0.38 24.47 -5.84
C GLU A 150 -0.94 25.22 -4.62
N GLY A 151 -1.37 24.48 -3.59
CA GLY A 151 -1.95 25.06 -2.38
C GLY A 151 -3.40 25.49 -2.45
N THR A 152 -4.03 25.46 -3.65
CA THR A 152 -5.43 25.88 -3.85
C THR A 152 -6.29 24.86 -4.59
N ASP A 153 -5.78 23.65 -4.80
CA ASP A 153 -6.50 22.60 -5.52
C ASP A 153 -7.72 22.14 -4.70
N PRO A 154 -8.94 22.36 -5.19
CA PRO A 154 -10.16 21.98 -4.48
C PRO A 154 -10.27 20.47 -4.23
N LEU A 155 -9.56 19.62 -4.98
CA LEU A 155 -9.53 18.18 -4.71
C LEU A 155 -8.97 17.88 -3.30
N TYR A 156 -8.00 18.66 -2.83
CA TYR A 156 -7.38 18.49 -1.51
C TYR A 156 -7.95 19.40 -0.44
N TYR A 157 -8.43 20.59 -0.83
CA TYR A 157 -8.80 21.68 0.08
C TYR A 157 -10.31 21.96 0.06
N GLY A 158 -11.09 21.02 0.62
CA GLY A 158 -12.48 21.30 1.01
C GLY A 158 -13.52 21.26 -0.09
N ALA A 159 -13.32 20.52 -1.17
CA ALA A 159 -14.41 20.29 -2.13
C ALA A 159 -15.56 19.52 -1.45
N PRO A 160 -16.79 20.05 -1.44
CA PRO A 160 -17.95 19.33 -0.90
C PRO A 160 -18.25 18.03 -1.67
N ASP A 161 -17.89 18.00 -2.95
CA ASP A 161 -18.07 16.88 -3.87
C ASP A 161 -16.85 16.79 -4.79
N ARG A 162 -15.87 15.97 -4.40
CA ARG A 162 -14.64 15.77 -5.18
C ARG A 162 -14.88 15.17 -6.55
N LEU A 163 -15.88 14.31 -6.66
CA LEU A 163 -16.20 13.71 -7.95
C LEU A 163 -16.65 14.79 -8.94
N ARG A 164 -17.47 15.73 -8.49
CA ARG A 164 -17.90 16.90 -9.30
C ARG A 164 -16.70 17.74 -9.75
N VAL A 165 -15.70 17.92 -8.87
CA VAL A 165 -14.45 18.60 -9.24
C VAL A 165 -13.66 17.75 -10.26
N ALA A 166 -13.48 16.46 -10.02
CA ALA A 166 -12.70 15.59 -10.90
C ALA A 166 -13.26 15.53 -12.33
N VAL A 167 -14.59 15.50 -12.50
CA VAL A 167 -15.21 15.44 -13.83
C VAL A 167 -15.11 16.76 -14.61
N THR A 168 -14.64 17.87 -14.00
CA THR A 168 -14.32 19.10 -14.73
C THR A 168 -13.08 19.00 -15.58
N ALA A 169 -12.18 18.04 -15.29
CA ALA A 169 -11.03 17.74 -16.12
C ALA A 169 -11.48 17.46 -17.57
N LYS A 170 -10.76 18.02 -18.54
CA LYS A 170 -11.11 17.91 -19.96
C LYS A 170 -10.41 16.74 -20.61
N ALA A 171 -11.09 16.00 -21.48
CA ALA A 171 -10.47 15.03 -22.35
C ALA A 171 -9.66 15.78 -23.43
N ALA A 172 -8.34 15.91 -23.20
CA ALA A 172 -7.43 16.69 -24.03
C ALA A 172 -6.60 15.83 -24.99
N LYS A 173 -6.44 14.54 -24.71
CA LYS A 173 -5.65 13.58 -25.52
C LYS A 173 -6.40 12.25 -25.59
N PRO A 174 -6.13 11.43 -26.64
CA PRO A 174 -6.68 10.09 -26.68
C PRO A 174 -6.25 9.26 -25.45
N PRO A 175 -7.17 8.51 -24.81
CA PRO A 175 -6.83 7.64 -23.69
C PRO A 175 -5.78 6.58 -24.09
N GLY A 176 -4.87 6.27 -23.18
CA GLY A 176 -3.83 5.25 -23.36
C GLY A 176 -2.56 5.72 -24.10
N THR A 177 -2.48 7.00 -24.52
CA THR A 177 -1.37 7.48 -25.34
C THR A 177 -0.22 8.14 -24.58
N ASN A 178 -0.53 8.85 -23.50
CA ASN A 178 0.45 9.63 -22.74
C ASN A 178 0.31 9.38 -21.25
N PHE A 179 1.42 9.16 -20.57
CA PHE A 179 1.48 9.16 -19.12
C PHE A 179 1.39 10.60 -18.59
N ASP A 180 0.41 10.85 -17.71
CA ASP A 180 0.27 12.11 -16.98
C ASP A 180 -0.28 11.82 -15.58
N TYR A 181 0.58 12.01 -14.55
CA TYR A 181 0.24 11.71 -13.17
C TYR A 181 -0.63 12.80 -12.59
N ILE A 182 -1.95 12.60 -12.59
CA ILE A 182 -2.95 13.55 -12.10
C ILE A 182 -3.93 12.89 -11.13
N ASP A 183 -4.33 13.61 -10.10
CA ASP A 183 -5.11 13.06 -9.00
C ASP A 183 -6.63 13.00 -9.26
N VAL A 184 -7.11 13.53 -10.38
CA VAL A 184 -8.48 13.25 -10.83
C VAL A 184 -8.71 11.78 -11.20
N ASN A 185 -7.65 11.10 -11.70
CA ASN A 185 -7.74 9.69 -12.08
C ASN A 185 -8.17 8.79 -10.91
N PRO A 186 -7.52 8.81 -9.74
CA PRO A 186 -7.93 7.95 -8.63
C PRO A 186 -9.27 8.36 -8.00
N VAL A 187 -9.68 9.60 -8.08
CA VAL A 187 -11.05 10.00 -7.67
C VAL A 187 -12.10 9.31 -8.54
N LEU A 188 -11.88 9.26 -9.86
CA LEU A 188 -12.77 8.57 -10.79
C LEU A 188 -12.77 7.05 -10.57
N VAL A 189 -11.59 6.45 -10.28
CA VAL A 189 -11.50 5.02 -9.97
C VAL A 189 -12.21 4.69 -8.65
N GLY A 190 -12.01 5.48 -7.59
CA GLY A 190 -12.70 5.29 -6.30
C GLY A 190 -14.23 5.40 -6.43
N ALA A 191 -14.71 6.33 -7.27
CA ALA A 191 -16.14 6.41 -7.61
C ALA A 191 -16.61 5.14 -8.33
N ALA A 192 -15.84 4.62 -9.29
CA ALA A 192 -16.17 3.37 -10.00
C ALA A 192 -16.19 2.17 -9.05
N VAL A 193 -15.24 2.09 -8.10
CA VAL A 193 -15.22 1.07 -7.03
C VAL A 193 -16.51 1.16 -6.22
N SER A 194 -16.87 2.36 -5.75
CA SER A 194 -18.06 2.56 -4.92
C SER A 194 -19.35 2.16 -5.64
N VAL A 195 -19.48 2.51 -6.94
CA VAL A 195 -20.63 2.12 -7.77
C VAL A 195 -20.71 0.61 -7.94
N ALA A 196 -19.60 -0.04 -8.28
CA ALA A 196 -19.56 -1.49 -8.53
C ALA A 196 -19.74 -2.31 -7.25
N ALA A 197 -19.18 -1.83 -6.13
CA ALA A 197 -19.34 -2.44 -4.82
C ALA A 197 -20.76 -2.22 -4.23
N ARG A 198 -21.48 -1.19 -4.68
CA ARG A 198 -22.74 -0.68 -4.10
C ARG A 198 -22.59 -0.22 -2.64
N GLU A 199 -21.40 0.23 -2.31
CA GLU A 199 -21.05 0.80 -1.00
C GLU A 199 -19.83 1.70 -1.14
N ARG A 200 -19.55 2.51 -0.12
CA ARG A 200 -18.38 3.39 -0.09
C ARG A 200 -17.09 2.61 -0.22
N GLU A 201 -16.12 3.19 -0.93
CA GLU A 201 -14.80 2.58 -1.15
C GLU A 201 -14.10 2.17 0.15
N ASP A 202 -14.11 3.00 1.19
CA ASP A 202 -13.49 2.70 2.49
C ASP A 202 -14.18 1.53 3.20
N ARG A 203 -15.50 1.39 3.11
CA ARG A 203 -16.25 0.26 3.69
C ARG A 203 -16.01 -1.03 2.92
N PHE A 204 -15.90 -0.93 1.61
CA PHE A 204 -15.52 -2.07 0.79
C PHE A 204 -14.09 -2.52 1.08
N ALA A 205 -13.14 -1.57 1.22
CA ALA A 205 -11.76 -1.84 1.63
C ALA A 205 -11.70 -2.56 2.99
N GLN A 206 -12.47 -2.08 3.97
CA GLN A 206 -12.57 -2.72 5.28
C GLN A 206 -12.89 -4.20 5.15
N LYS A 207 -13.98 -4.54 4.48
CA LYS A 207 -14.51 -5.91 4.41
C LYS A 207 -13.67 -6.84 3.54
N LYS A 208 -13.14 -6.32 2.43
CA LYS A 208 -12.56 -7.13 1.37
C LYS A 208 -11.04 -7.18 1.39
N LEU A 209 -10.40 -6.21 2.05
CA LEU A 209 -8.95 -6.13 2.10
C LEU A 209 -8.44 -6.09 3.55
N PHE A 210 -8.88 -5.13 4.37
CA PHE A 210 -8.28 -4.92 5.68
C PHE A 210 -8.62 -6.04 6.67
N GLU A 211 -9.88 -6.41 6.82
CA GLU A 211 -10.29 -7.53 7.68
C GLU A 211 -9.62 -8.87 7.28
N PRO A 212 -9.59 -9.27 5.99
CA PRO A 212 -8.86 -10.47 5.57
C PRO A 212 -7.37 -10.47 5.90
N LEU A 213 -6.72 -9.29 5.95
CA LEU A 213 -5.31 -9.14 6.33
C LEU A 213 -5.11 -8.98 7.85
N GLY A 214 -6.18 -9.01 8.65
CA GLY A 214 -6.11 -8.77 10.09
C GLY A 214 -5.63 -7.35 10.43
N MET A 215 -6.01 -6.36 9.62
CA MET A 215 -5.70 -4.95 9.84
C MET A 215 -6.88 -4.31 10.58
N SER A 216 -6.65 -3.87 11.81
CA SER A 216 -7.68 -3.24 12.65
C SER A 216 -7.40 -1.75 12.93
N HIS A 217 -6.16 -1.30 12.71
CA HIS A 217 -5.73 0.06 12.94
C HIS A 217 -5.57 0.79 11.60
N TYR A 218 -6.62 1.45 11.14
CA TYR A 218 -6.57 2.25 9.92
C TYR A 218 -7.58 3.39 10.01
N ARG A 219 -7.33 4.43 9.23
CA ARG A 219 -8.24 5.54 9.06
C ARG A 219 -8.17 6.06 7.63
N TRP A 220 -9.32 6.25 7.00
CA TRP A 220 -9.39 6.95 5.72
C TRP A 220 -9.99 8.32 5.95
N THR A 221 -9.13 9.33 5.93
CA THR A 221 -9.49 10.73 6.21
C THR A 221 -10.02 11.45 4.99
N GLY A 222 -10.51 12.67 5.21
CA GLY A 222 -10.94 13.52 4.11
C GLY A 222 -12.20 12.99 3.41
N VAL A 223 -13.17 12.49 4.16
CA VAL A 223 -14.51 12.20 3.63
C VAL A 223 -15.15 13.53 3.22
N ASP A 224 -15.65 13.62 2.00
CA ASP A 224 -16.36 14.80 1.53
C ASP A 224 -17.85 14.81 1.95
N GLU A 225 -18.60 15.87 1.63
CA GLU A 225 -20.00 15.99 2.03
C GLU A 225 -20.92 14.94 1.37
N THR A 226 -20.48 14.31 0.28
CA THR A 226 -21.19 13.18 -0.34
C THR A 226 -20.93 11.85 0.38
N GLY A 227 -20.04 11.85 1.35
CA GLY A 227 -19.58 10.67 2.06
C GLY A 227 -18.48 9.88 1.33
N ALA A 228 -17.95 10.40 0.22
CA ALA A 228 -16.88 9.72 -0.53
C ALA A 228 -15.50 10.01 0.06
N VAL A 229 -14.63 9.00 0.04
CA VAL A 229 -13.19 9.15 0.29
C VAL A 229 -12.45 9.43 -1.02
N ALA A 230 -11.22 9.92 -0.94
CA ALA A 230 -10.36 10.07 -2.10
C ALA A 230 -9.65 8.75 -2.40
N GLY A 231 -9.79 8.20 -3.60
CA GLY A 231 -9.10 6.97 -4.01
C GLY A 231 -7.60 7.14 -4.21
N GLY A 232 -7.06 8.34 -4.05
CA GLY A 232 -5.66 8.68 -4.30
C GLY A 232 -4.84 9.09 -3.09
N TRP A 233 -5.48 9.39 -1.95
CA TRP A 233 -4.83 9.86 -0.71
C TRP A 233 -5.78 9.74 0.48
N GLY A 234 -5.30 10.11 1.68
CA GLY A 234 -6.10 10.20 2.90
C GLY A 234 -6.18 8.89 3.69
N LEU A 235 -5.70 7.76 3.14
CA LEU A 235 -5.59 6.53 3.91
C LEU A 235 -4.40 6.61 4.87
N ARG A 236 -4.60 6.18 6.12
CA ARG A 236 -3.58 6.06 7.15
C ARG A 236 -3.50 4.63 7.64
N LEU A 237 -2.30 4.07 7.65
CA LEU A 237 -1.99 2.72 8.11
C LEU A 237 -0.78 2.72 9.03
N ARG A 238 -0.67 1.67 9.87
CA ARG A 238 0.59 1.34 10.54
C ARG A 238 1.61 0.83 9.52
N ALA A 239 2.89 1.01 9.80
CA ALA A 239 3.95 0.50 8.93
C ALA A 239 3.89 -1.03 8.76
N VAL A 240 3.55 -1.76 9.82
CA VAL A 240 3.37 -3.23 9.76
C VAL A 240 2.17 -3.65 8.90
N ASP A 241 1.12 -2.84 8.84
CA ASP A 241 -0.02 -3.10 7.95
C ASP A 241 0.32 -2.77 6.49
N MET A 242 1.13 -1.73 6.24
CA MET A 242 1.70 -1.50 4.91
C MET A 242 2.57 -2.69 4.46
N ALA A 243 3.32 -3.31 5.38
CA ALA A 243 4.11 -4.51 5.08
C ALA A 243 3.23 -5.72 4.73
N LYS A 244 2.05 -5.88 5.35
CA LYS A 244 1.06 -6.90 4.94
C LYS A 244 0.58 -6.68 3.51
N ILE A 245 0.35 -5.43 3.10
CA ILE A 245 0.02 -5.09 1.70
C ILE A 245 1.17 -5.47 0.77
N GLY A 246 2.42 -5.15 1.15
CA GLY A 246 3.60 -5.55 0.38
C GLY A 246 3.72 -7.07 0.23
N MET A 247 3.49 -7.82 1.29
CA MET A 247 3.48 -9.29 1.26
C MET A 247 2.33 -9.84 0.40
N LEU A 248 1.14 -9.24 0.47
CA LEU A 248 0.03 -9.59 -0.43
C LEU A 248 0.40 -9.45 -1.91
N LEU A 249 1.12 -8.36 -2.25
CA LEU A 249 1.62 -8.14 -3.61
C LEU A 249 2.71 -9.17 -3.98
N LEU A 250 3.63 -9.47 -3.07
CA LEU A 250 4.72 -10.43 -3.26
C LEU A 250 4.20 -11.85 -3.48
N ASP A 251 3.16 -12.24 -2.76
CA ASP A 251 2.58 -13.57 -2.76
C ASP A 251 1.39 -13.69 -3.74
N ASP A 252 1.43 -12.94 -4.86
CA ASP A 252 0.43 -13.03 -5.94
C ASP A 252 -1.02 -12.84 -5.45
N GLY A 253 -1.25 -11.97 -4.48
CA GLY A 253 -2.57 -11.67 -3.92
C GLY A 253 -3.05 -12.68 -2.88
N ARG A 254 -2.16 -13.53 -2.36
CA ARG A 254 -2.46 -14.48 -1.28
C ARG A 254 -2.00 -13.94 0.07
N TRP A 255 -2.79 -14.21 1.09
CA TRP A 255 -2.46 -13.95 2.49
C TRP A 255 -2.84 -15.16 3.34
N GLN A 256 -1.88 -15.70 4.09
CA GLN A 256 -2.06 -16.88 4.94
C GLN A 256 -2.79 -18.05 4.22
N GLY A 257 -2.37 -18.33 2.98
CA GLY A 257 -2.96 -19.40 2.15
C GLY A 257 -4.26 -19.05 1.44
N ARG A 258 -4.92 -17.94 1.78
CA ARG A 258 -6.18 -17.49 1.16
C ARG A 258 -5.91 -16.52 0.01
N GLN A 259 -6.59 -16.68 -1.12
CA GLN A 259 -6.59 -15.70 -2.20
C GLN A 259 -7.49 -14.52 -1.81
N VAL A 260 -6.90 -13.33 -1.60
CA VAL A 260 -7.61 -12.08 -1.25
C VAL A 260 -7.86 -11.24 -2.50
N VAL A 261 -6.84 -11.14 -3.37
CA VAL A 261 -6.93 -10.45 -4.66
C VAL A 261 -6.53 -11.45 -5.75
N PRO A 262 -7.20 -11.53 -6.90
CA PRO A 262 -6.84 -12.48 -7.95
C PRO A 262 -5.38 -12.36 -8.39
N ARG A 263 -4.69 -13.48 -8.58
CA ARG A 263 -3.31 -13.52 -9.08
C ARG A 263 -3.17 -12.80 -10.43
N THR A 264 -4.16 -13.00 -11.31
CA THR A 264 -4.21 -12.34 -12.62
C THR A 264 -4.19 -10.82 -12.49
N TRP A 265 -4.88 -10.28 -11.48
CA TRP A 265 -4.88 -8.86 -11.21
C TRP A 265 -3.51 -8.36 -10.73
N ILE A 266 -2.88 -9.04 -9.78
CA ILE A 266 -1.54 -8.66 -9.30
C ILE A 266 -0.57 -8.63 -10.49
N LYS A 267 -0.61 -9.62 -11.36
CA LYS A 267 0.23 -9.64 -12.57
C LYS A 267 -0.04 -8.44 -13.49
N GLN A 268 -1.30 -8.09 -13.73
CA GLN A 268 -1.65 -6.91 -14.55
C GLN A 268 -1.19 -5.62 -13.88
N MET A 269 -1.44 -5.50 -12.57
CA MET A 269 -1.08 -4.34 -11.77
C MET A 269 0.42 -4.06 -11.76
N THR A 270 1.25 -5.10 -11.74
CA THR A 270 2.72 -5.04 -11.70
C THR A 270 3.38 -5.17 -13.07
N THR A 271 2.62 -5.07 -14.15
CA THR A 271 3.12 -5.05 -15.53
C THR A 271 3.17 -3.61 -16.04
N PRO A 272 4.28 -3.18 -16.67
CA PRO A 272 4.37 -1.86 -17.30
C PRO A 272 3.21 -1.60 -18.24
N SER A 273 2.68 -0.38 -18.20
CA SER A 273 1.65 0.04 -19.14
C SER A 273 2.25 0.48 -20.47
N PRO A 274 1.51 0.45 -21.58
CA PRO A 274 2.00 0.95 -22.87
C PRO A 274 2.44 2.42 -22.83
N ALA A 275 1.86 3.23 -21.95
CA ALA A 275 2.17 4.65 -21.81
C ALA A 275 3.36 4.95 -20.88
N ALA A 276 3.80 3.98 -20.05
CA ALA A 276 4.90 4.16 -19.10
C ALA A 276 5.60 2.83 -18.82
N ALA A 277 6.92 2.77 -19.06
CA ALA A 277 7.73 1.58 -18.84
C ALA A 277 7.97 1.26 -17.34
N ASP A 278 7.74 2.23 -16.45
CA ASP A 278 7.98 2.17 -15.03
C ASP A 278 6.70 2.28 -14.20
N TYR A 279 5.51 2.14 -14.83
CA TYR A 279 4.24 2.28 -14.16
C TYR A 279 3.17 1.31 -14.68
N GLY A 280 2.56 0.57 -13.76
CA GLY A 280 1.42 -0.31 -14.01
C GLY A 280 0.10 0.28 -13.56
N TYR A 281 -0.78 -0.52 -12.94
CA TYR A 281 -2.05 -0.04 -12.40
C TYR A 281 -1.89 0.46 -10.96
N TYR A 282 -1.52 1.74 -10.81
CA TYR A 282 -1.17 2.39 -9.54
C TYR A 282 -0.05 1.65 -8.79
N CYS A 283 0.91 1.17 -9.56
CA CYS A 283 2.08 0.47 -9.09
C CYS A 283 3.32 0.99 -9.82
N TRP A 284 4.32 1.44 -9.09
CA TRP A 284 5.63 1.79 -9.61
C TRP A 284 6.44 0.53 -9.87
N ILE A 285 7.24 0.52 -10.93
CA ILE A 285 7.98 -0.64 -11.38
C ILE A 285 9.42 -0.21 -11.67
N GLN A 286 10.40 -0.92 -11.11
CA GLN A 286 11.83 -0.67 -11.32
C GLN A 286 12.21 0.79 -11.02
N HIS A 287 11.68 1.35 -9.93
CA HIS A 287 11.81 2.77 -9.62
C HIS A 287 12.81 3.06 -8.48
N VAL A 288 13.02 2.10 -7.59
CA VAL A 288 13.86 2.24 -6.39
C VAL A 288 15.20 1.54 -6.55
N VAL A 289 15.20 0.32 -7.04
CA VAL A 289 16.38 -0.54 -7.13
C VAL A 289 17.11 -0.34 -8.45
N GLU A 290 18.43 -0.51 -8.44
CA GLU A 290 19.24 -0.45 -9.65
C GLU A 290 18.77 -1.45 -10.72
N LYS A 291 19.00 -1.11 -11.99
CA LYS A 291 18.59 -1.94 -13.13
C LYS A 291 19.09 -3.38 -13.01
N GLY A 292 18.21 -4.34 -13.32
CA GLY A 292 18.50 -5.77 -13.27
C GLY A 292 18.09 -6.50 -12.00
N GLN A 293 17.58 -5.77 -10.99
CA GLN A 293 16.90 -6.36 -9.84
C GLN A 293 15.40 -6.07 -9.97
N PRO A 294 14.54 -7.09 -10.13
CA PRO A 294 13.11 -6.86 -10.21
C PRO A 294 12.58 -6.22 -8.92
N GLU A 295 11.82 -5.15 -9.10
CA GLU A 295 11.21 -4.41 -7.99
C GLU A 295 9.93 -3.75 -8.48
N PHE A 296 8.94 -3.74 -7.61
CA PHE A 296 7.71 -2.97 -7.80
C PHE A 296 7.12 -2.54 -6.46
N GLY A 297 6.17 -1.61 -6.48
CA GLY A 297 5.55 -1.19 -5.23
C GLY A 297 4.76 0.10 -5.31
N ALA A 298 4.62 0.74 -4.16
CA ALA A 298 3.87 1.96 -3.97
C ALA A 298 4.76 3.10 -3.47
N MET A 299 4.44 4.31 -3.90
CA MET A 299 5.19 5.51 -3.56
C MET A 299 4.23 6.65 -3.19
N GLY A 300 4.51 7.33 -2.10
CA GLY A 300 3.77 8.49 -1.61
C GLY A 300 4.68 9.68 -1.31
N PHE A 301 4.09 10.87 -1.35
CA PHE A 301 4.75 12.12 -1.11
C PHE A 301 5.54 12.11 0.22
N LYS A 302 6.67 12.81 0.27
CA LYS A 302 7.58 12.90 1.43
C LYS A 302 8.19 11.58 1.89
N GLY A 303 8.14 10.51 1.09
CA GLY A 303 8.84 9.27 1.37
C GLY A 303 8.00 8.20 2.08
N GLN A 304 6.79 7.98 1.62
CA GLN A 304 6.02 6.79 1.97
C GLN A 304 6.27 5.71 0.93
N PHE A 305 6.75 4.54 1.33
CA PHE A 305 7.10 3.47 0.40
C PHE A 305 6.60 2.11 0.87
N ILE A 306 6.13 1.33 -0.09
CA ILE A 306 6.04 -0.13 -0.01
C ILE A 306 6.84 -0.64 -1.20
N THR A 307 8.00 -1.23 -0.96
CA THR A 307 8.87 -1.78 -1.99
C THR A 307 8.90 -3.29 -1.89
N VAL A 308 8.51 -3.95 -2.95
CA VAL A 308 8.51 -5.42 -3.06
C VAL A 308 9.75 -5.85 -3.83
N LEU A 309 10.52 -6.77 -3.26
CA LEU A 309 11.78 -7.32 -3.78
C LEU A 309 11.59 -8.82 -4.05
N PRO A 310 11.06 -9.22 -5.22
CA PRO A 310 10.71 -10.62 -5.48
C PRO A 310 11.88 -11.57 -5.40
N LYS A 311 13.06 -11.16 -5.90
CA LYS A 311 14.26 -11.99 -5.89
C LYS A 311 14.77 -12.30 -4.49
N GLN A 312 14.59 -11.37 -3.55
CA GLN A 312 14.95 -11.53 -2.15
C GLN A 312 13.81 -12.13 -1.32
N HIS A 313 12.63 -12.30 -1.90
CA HIS A 313 11.38 -12.60 -1.18
C HIS A 313 11.21 -11.69 0.05
N ALA A 314 11.30 -10.39 -0.19
CA ALA A 314 11.29 -9.37 0.86
C ALA A 314 10.41 -8.18 0.52
N VAL A 315 9.98 -7.48 1.57
CA VAL A 315 9.24 -6.22 1.51
C VAL A 315 9.92 -5.20 2.40
N VAL A 316 10.06 -3.98 1.88
CA VAL A 316 10.58 -2.83 2.61
C VAL A 316 9.49 -1.78 2.70
N VAL A 317 9.17 -1.33 3.90
CA VAL A 317 8.24 -0.23 4.16
C VAL A 317 8.98 0.90 4.83
N MET A 318 8.79 2.11 4.32
CA MET A 318 9.23 3.34 4.99
C MET A 318 8.09 4.34 5.05
N THR A 319 7.97 5.01 6.19
CA THR A 319 7.19 6.24 6.33
C THR A 319 8.10 7.37 6.80
N SER A 320 7.93 8.56 6.25
CA SER A 320 8.79 9.68 6.56
C SER A 320 8.11 11.03 6.30
N LEU A 321 8.74 12.11 6.72
CA LEU A 321 8.47 13.47 6.27
C LEU A 321 9.77 14.11 5.75
N LEU A 322 10.44 13.40 4.85
CA LEU A 322 11.66 13.91 4.25
C LEU A 322 11.39 15.21 3.47
N PRO A 323 12.35 16.14 3.45
CA PRO A 323 12.19 17.42 2.78
C PRO A 323 11.85 17.27 1.29
N THR A 324 11.10 18.23 0.77
CA THR A 324 10.71 18.34 -0.64
C THR A 324 11.01 19.75 -1.13
N ASP A 325 12.31 20.06 -1.29
CA ASP A 325 12.76 21.42 -1.62
C ASP A 325 12.29 21.91 -3.00
N GLY A 326 11.98 20.95 -3.90
CA GLY A 326 11.44 21.20 -5.25
C GLY A 326 9.93 21.02 -5.35
N GLY A 327 9.18 21.04 -4.23
CA GLY A 327 7.72 20.80 -4.21
C GLY A 327 7.36 19.36 -4.57
N LEU A 328 6.23 19.14 -5.26
CA LEU A 328 5.74 17.81 -5.64
C LEU A 328 6.66 17.05 -6.62
N ARG A 329 7.57 17.76 -7.31
CA ARG A 329 8.50 17.18 -8.30
C ARG A 329 9.88 16.90 -7.73
N ASP A 330 10.10 17.23 -6.45
CA ASP A 330 11.39 16.97 -5.82
C ASP A 330 11.61 15.49 -5.56
N ALA A 331 12.72 14.97 -6.07
CA ALA A 331 13.15 13.58 -5.90
C ALA A 331 14.10 13.37 -4.70
N THR A 332 14.33 14.37 -3.86
CA THR A 332 15.32 14.29 -2.77
C THR A 332 15.01 13.12 -1.83
N TYR A 333 13.77 12.98 -1.39
CA TYR A 333 13.35 11.85 -0.55
C TYR A 333 13.47 10.50 -1.27
N LEU A 334 13.23 10.46 -2.58
CA LEU A 334 13.38 9.24 -3.37
C LEU A 334 14.85 8.84 -3.47
N ASN A 335 15.76 9.79 -3.68
CA ASN A 335 17.20 9.52 -3.75
C ASN A 335 17.75 9.04 -2.40
N GLN A 336 17.31 9.61 -1.29
CA GLN A 336 17.65 9.12 0.05
C GLN A 336 17.14 7.70 0.27
N TYR A 337 15.90 7.40 -0.13
CA TYR A 337 15.35 6.06 -0.02
C TYR A 337 16.07 5.06 -0.94
N ARG A 338 16.37 5.42 -2.18
CA ARG A 338 17.18 4.60 -3.09
C ARG A 338 18.52 4.22 -2.46
N ARG A 339 19.18 5.18 -1.82
CA ARG A 339 20.43 4.93 -1.10
C ARG A 339 20.22 3.96 0.07
N MET A 340 19.15 4.11 0.86
CA MET A 340 18.84 3.16 1.94
C MET A 340 18.70 1.74 1.41
N VAL A 341 17.94 1.58 0.31
CA VAL A 341 17.69 0.26 -0.27
C VAL A 341 18.95 -0.33 -0.90
N ASN A 342 19.68 0.43 -1.74
CA ASN A 342 20.79 -0.11 -2.52
C ASN A 342 22.06 -0.29 -1.70
N ASP A 343 22.38 0.65 -0.78
CA ASP A 343 23.65 0.62 -0.06
C ASP A 343 23.58 -0.19 1.26
N PHE A 344 22.39 -0.40 1.81
CA PHE A 344 22.22 -1.05 3.10
C PHE A 344 21.26 -2.26 3.08
N ILE A 345 20.05 -2.09 2.57
CA ILE A 345 19.01 -3.13 2.69
C ILE A 345 19.28 -4.30 1.75
N LEU A 346 19.55 -4.05 0.48
CA LEU A 346 19.88 -5.11 -0.47
C LEU A 346 21.12 -5.89 -0.05
N PRO A 347 22.24 -5.24 0.35
CA PRO A 347 23.39 -5.97 0.90
C PRO A 347 23.08 -6.83 2.12
N ALA A 348 22.16 -6.37 3.01
CA ALA A 348 21.73 -7.15 4.16
C ALA A 348 20.90 -8.39 3.77
N LEU A 349 20.10 -8.29 2.71
CA LEU A 349 19.22 -9.35 2.21
C LEU A 349 19.91 -10.34 1.24
N MET A 350 21.15 -10.05 0.81
CA MET A 350 21.91 -10.94 -0.06
C MET A 350 22.50 -12.10 0.76
N PRO A 351 22.65 -13.30 0.16
CA PRO A 351 23.31 -14.40 0.83
C PRO A 351 24.70 -13.96 1.31
N SER A 352 24.92 -13.98 2.62
CA SER A 352 26.22 -13.65 3.19
C SER A 352 27.22 -14.72 2.82
N THR A 353 28.37 -14.33 2.26
CA THR A 353 29.55 -15.21 2.12
C THR A 353 30.26 -15.45 3.46
N ARG A 354 29.82 -14.78 4.54
CA ARG A 354 30.35 -14.93 5.88
C ARG A 354 29.84 -16.22 6.52
N PRO A 355 30.68 -16.92 7.35
CA PRO A 355 30.21 -18.06 8.12
C PRO A 355 28.98 -17.69 8.94
N ALA A 356 28.05 -18.65 9.11
CA ALA A 356 26.89 -18.47 9.98
C ALA A 356 27.34 -17.91 11.33
N ALA A 357 26.70 -16.83 11.77
CA ALA A 357 27.03 -16.21 13.05
C ALA A 357 26.81 -17.22 14.19
N THR A 358 27.75 -17.27 15.15
CA THR A 358 27.52 -18.00 16.40
C THR A 358 26.34 -17.37 17.15
N ALA A 359 25.62 -18.14 17.97
CA ALA A 359 24.48 -17.62 18.73
C ALA A 359 24.83 -16.35 19.55
N ALA A 360 26.03 -16.31 20.17
CA ALA A 360 26.53 -15.16 20.92
C ALA A 360 26.72 -13.92 20.02
N ARG A 361 27.22 -14.10 18.79
CA ARG A 361 27.41 -13.01 17.84
C ARG A 361 26.05 -12.48 17.33
N THR A 362 25.10 -13.37 17.09
CA THR A 362 23.74 -13.02 16.70
C THR A 362 23.04 -12.18 17.78
N GLU A 363 23.19 -12.56 19.05
CA GLU A 363 22.58 -11.80 20.16
C GLU A 363 23.25 -10.43 20.32
N ALA A 364 24.59 -10.35 20.24
CA ALA A 364 25.31 -9.07 20.27
C ALA A 364 24.89 -8.13 19.11
N GLN A 365 24.66 -8.68 17.92
CA GLN A 365 24.17 -7.89 16.77
C GLN A 365 22.75 -7.40 17.00
N LYS A 366 21.90 -8.22 17.60
CA LYS A 366 20.53 -7.82 17.98
C LYS A 366 20.54 -6.68 19.00
N ASP A 367 21.33 -6.82 20.07
CA ASP A 367 21.46 -5.79 21.11
C ASP A 367 21.97 -4.47 20.53
N GLU A 368 22.93 -4.53 19.60
CA GLU A 368 23.43 -3.35 18.91
C GLU A 368 22.37 -2.71 18.02
N LEU A 369 21.59 -3.50 17.29
CA LEU A 369 20.48 -3.02 16.46
C LEU A 369 19.39 -2.38 17.31
N GLU A 370 18.98 -3.01 18.40
CA GLU A 370 18.01 -2.45 19.35
C GLU A 370 18.50 -1.14 19.96
N ARG A 371 19.79 -1.05 20.33
CA ARG A 371 20.38 0.18 20.86
C ARG A 371 20.42 1.28 19.80
N SER A 372 20.86 0.97 18.58
CA SER A 372 20.86 1.89 17.44
C SER A 372 19.47 2.47 17.16
N ASN A 373 18.44 1.64 17.32
CA ASN A 373 17.06 2.03 17.06
C ASN A 373 16.42 2.85 18.18
N LYS A 374 16.89 2.70 19.44
CA LYS A 374 16.35 3.43 20.60
C LYS A 374 16.79 4.89 20.68
N THR A 375 17.88 5.27 20.01
CA THR A 375 18.46 6.60 20.09
C THR A 375 18.09 7.48 18.91
N GLN A 376 16.84 7.38 18.45
CA GLN A 376 16.40 8.01 17.22
C GLN A 376 15.43 9.14 17.52
N GLY A 377 15.67 10.30 17.02
CA GLY A 377 14.67 11.31 17.03
C GLY A 377 15.04 12.60 16.33
N VAL A 378 14.08 13.13 15.63
CA VAL A 378 14.02 14.56 15.33
C VAL A 378 13.06 15.15 16.35
N PRO A 379 13.55 15.90 17.37
CA PRO A 379 12.67 16.47 18.39
C PRO A 379 11.60 17.36 17.77
N GLY A 380 10.34 17.15 18.17
CA GLY A 380 9.24 18.05 17.85
C GLY A 380 8.38 17.69 16.64
N THR A 381 8.75 16.71 15.81
CA THR A 381 7.95 16.36 14.62
C THR A 381 6.90 15.28 14.87
N ALA A 382 7.05 14.47 15.91
CA ALA A 382 6.15 13.36 16.23
C ALA A 382 4.72 13.83 16.59
N ALA A 383 4.59 14.93 17.31
CA ALA A 383 3.31 15.40 17.86
C ALA A 383 2.32 15.91 16.81
N ALA A 384 2.79 16.40 15.66
CA ALA A 384 1.93 17.02 14.65
C ALA A 384 1.13 16.02 13.80
N PHE A 385 1.49 14.71 13.82
CA PHE A 385 0.92 13.68 12.95
C PHE A 385 0.59 12.37 13.67
N ASN A 386 0.60 12.38 15.00
CA ASN A 386 0.14 11.26 15.81
C ASN A 386 -1.39 11.24 15.81
N ASP A 387 -1.97 10.43 14.96
CA ASP A 387 -3.29 9.91 15.24
C ASP A 387 -3.10 8.71 16.16
N ALA A 388 -3.26 8.92 17.47
CA ALA A 388 -3.52 7.82 18.38
C ALA A 388 -4.73 7.02 17.83
N PRO A 389 -4.74 5.69 17.94
CA PRO A 389 -5.91 4.92 17.58
C PRO A 389 -7.10 5.52 18.33
N GLU A 390 -8.13 5.94 17.60
CA GLU A 390 -9.41 6.27 18.22
C GLU A 390 -9.93 4.98 18.85
N THR A 391 -10.02 4.97 20.20
CA THR A 391 -10.59 3.88 21.00
C THR A 391 -12.06 3.65 20.64
#